data_58fa1857772eb6084134ee1ea207fbcf
#
_entry.id   58fa1857772eb6084134ee1ea207fbcf
#
_cell.length_a   1.000
_cell.length_b   1.000
_cell.length_c   1.000
_cell.angle_alpha   90.00
_cell.angle_beta   90.00
_cell.angle_gamma   90.00
#
_symmetry.space_group_name_H-M   'P 1'
#
loop_
_entity.id
_entity.type
_entity.pdbx_description
1 polymer ?
#
loop_
_entity_poly.entity_id
_entity_poly.type
_entity_poly.pdbx_seq_one_letter_code
_entity_poly.pdbx_strand_id
1 'polypeptide(L)'
;MTEPPSAVGGLTREQLRQSYADAWRKHRARSPLTPLESMIVEVIERHPEYRPVVEDLEAAAAFETQAGGAAENPFLHMGLHLAVREQLAIDRPPGIRDLHHTLQARLGDAHGAEHALMEALAETLWQAQRDGRAPDETHYLQLARRRAASARPRG
;
A
#
# COMPACT_ATOMS: atom_id res chain seq x y z
N MET A 1 -11.77 -20.09 13.45
CA MET A 1 -11.52 -18.65 13.36
C MET A 1 -10.76 -18.36 12.06
N THR A 2 -11.47 -17.78 11.13
CA THR A 2 -10.90 -17.50 9.80
C THR A 2 -10.06 -16.24 9.89
N GLU A 3 -8.78 -16.36 9.57
CA GLU A 3 -7.94 -15.20 9.37
C GLU A 3 -8.50 -14.37 8.23
N PRO A 4 -8.47 -13.04 8.32
CA PRO A 4 -8.85 -12.22 7.19
C PRO A 4 -7.94 -12.55 6.00
N PRO A 5 -8.49 -12.63 4.79
CA PRO A 5 -7.66 -12.90 3.62
C PRO A 5 -6.57 -11.84 3.53
N SER A 6 -5.35 -12.28 3.35
CA SER A 6 -4.25 -11.38 3.13
C SER A 6 -4.46 -10.63 1.83
N ALA A 7 -4.07 -9.38 1.82
CA ALA A 7 -4.30 -8.49 0.69
C ALA A 7 -3.56 -8.90 -0.60
N VAL A 8 -2.63 -9.84 -0.51
CA VAL A 8 -1.79 -10.23 -1.65
C VAL A 8 -1.68 -11.76 -1.69
N GLY A 9 -2.37 -12.38 -2.66
CA GLY A 9 -2.12 -13.77 -3.06
C GLY A 9 -2.24 -14.85 -1.99
N GLY A 10 -3.01 -14.63 -0.92
CA GLY A 10 -3.22 -15.63 0.12
C GLY A 10 -2.10 -15.78 1.15
N LEU A 11 -1.15 -14.84 1.19
CA LEU A 11 -0.07 -14.87 2.17
C LEU A 11 -0.53 -14.42 3.56
N THR A 12 -0.01 -15.03 4.62
CA THR A 12 -0.22 -14.58 6.00
C THR A 12 0.55 -13.26 6.22
N ARG A 13 0.23 -12.55 7.32
CA ARG A 13 0.95 -11.34 7.69
C ARG A 13 2.45 -11.59 7.86
N GLU A 14 2.81 -12.70 8.51
CA GLU A 14 4.21 -13.07 8.70
C GLU A 14 4.92 -13.38 7.39
N GLN A 15 4.25 -14.11 6.50
CA GLN A 15 4.78 -14.42 5.18
C GLN A 15 4.96 -13.15 4.35
N LEU A 16 4.03 -12.21 4.45
CA LEU A 16 4.11 -10.94 3.75
C LEU A 16 5.28 -10.11 4.25
N ARG A 17 5.46 -10.01 5.57
CA ARG A 17 6.59 -9.31 6.17
C ARG A 17 7.92 -9.94 5.77
N GLN A 18 7.97 -11.27 5.77
CA GLN A 18 9.15 -12.00 5.33
C GLN A 18 9.44 -11.73 3.86
N SER A 19 8.41 -11.63 3.03
CA SER A 19 8.55 -11.29 1.61
C SER A 19 9.19 -9.90 1.43
N TYR A 20 8.81 -8.94 2.25
CA TYR A 20 9.40 -7.60 2.21
C TYR A 20 10.89 -7.64 2.59
N ALA A 21 11.21 -8.35 3.66
CA ALA A 21 12.58 -8.49 4.11
C ALA A 21 13.45 -9.23 3.07
N ASP A 22 12.91 -10.30 2.49
CA ASP A 22 13.62 -11.09 1.48
C ASP A 22 13.87 -10.29 0.20
N ALA A 23 12.88 -9.52 -0.26
CA ALA A 23 13.04 -8.68 -1.45
C ALA A 23 14.14 -7.65 -1.23
N TRP A 24 14.15 -7.01 -0.07
CA TRP A 24 15.15 -6.01 0.27
C TRP A 24 16.55 -6.63 0.38
N ARG A 25 16.66 -7.81 1.00
CA ARG A 25 17.94 -8.54 1.10
C ARG A 25 18.48 -8.90 -0.29
N LYS A 26 17.61 -9.41 -1.18
CA LYS A 26 17.99 -9.74 -2.54
C LYS A 26 18.46 -8.50 -3.32
N HIS A 27 17.76 -7.39 -3.14
CA HIS A 27 18.13 -6.13 -3.78
C HIS A 27 19.53 -5.70 -3.33
N ARG A 28 19.81 -5.75 -2.04
CA ARG A 28 21.13 -5.39 -1.50
C ARG A 28 22.23 -6.34 -1.99
N ALA A 29 21.89 -7.60 -2.18
CA ALA A 29 22.82 -8.61 -2.69
C ALA A 29 22.94 -8.58 -4.23
N ARG A 30 22.19 -7.69 -4.90
CA ARG A 30 22.12 -7.59 -6.37
C ARG A 30 21.67 -8.89 -7.02
N SER A 31 20.83 -9.65 -6.34
CA SER A 31 20.21 -10.86 -6.86
C SER A 31 19.02 -10.51 -7.77
N PRO A 32 18.68 -11.38 -8.72
CA PRO A 32 17.49 -11.18 -9.56
C PRO A 32 16.22 -11.08 -8.70
N LEU A 33 15.31 -10.18 -9.09
CA LEU A 33 14.05 -9.93 -8.41
C LEU A 33 12.87 -10.35 -9.29
N THR A 34 11.85 -10.92 -8.67
CA THR A 34 10.56 -11.12 -9.35
C THR A 34 9.88 -9.75 -9.53
N PRO A 35 8.86 -9.65 -10.41
CA PRO A 35 8.11 -8.39 -10.53
C PRO A 35 7.54 -7.88 -9.20
N LEU A 36 7.01 -8.77 -8.35
CA LEU A 36 6.51 -8.40 -7.03
C LEU A 36 7.64 -7.88 -6.14
N GLU A 37 8.77 -8.57 -6.14
CA GLU A 37 9.93 -8.13 -5.35
C GLU A 37 10.43 -6.76 -5.80
N SER A 38 10.43 -6.50 -7.10
CA SER A 38 10.79 -5.19 -7.65
C SER A 38 9.85 -4.10 -7.15
N MET A 39 8.55 -4.35 -7.12
CA MET A 39 7.57 -3.42 -6.58
C MET A 39 7.82 -3.12 -5.10
N ILE A 40 8.10 -4.15 -4.33
CA ILE A 40 8.42 -4.03 -2.89
C ILE A 40 9.65 -3.13 -2.71
N VAL A 41 10.70 -3.40 -3.46
CA VAL A 41 11.95 -2.63 -3.38
C VAL A 41 11.71 -1.15 -3.73
N GLU A 42 10.94 -0.88 -4.77
CA GLU A 42 10.61 0.50 -5.14
C GLU A 42 9.89 1.25 -4.02
N VAL A 43 8.95 0.59 -3.35
CA VAL A 43 8.24 1.18 -2.22
C VAL A 43 9.22 1.48 -1.07
N ILE A 44 10.10 0.55 -0.75
CA ILE A 44 11.08 0.74 0.32
C ILE A 44 12.06 1.87 -0.02
N GLU A 45 12.49 1.97 -1.28
CA GLU A 45 13.36 3.07 -1.72
C GLU A 45 12.69 4.43 -1.59
N ARG A 46 11.38 4.50 -1.83
CA ARG A 46 10.59 5.72 -1.66
C ARG A 46 10.35 6.07 -0.19
N HIS A 47 10.53 5.09 0.71
CA HIS A 47 10.35 5.23 2.14
C HIS A 47 11.58 4.73 2.88
N PRO A 48 12.71 5.47 2.82
CA PRO A 48 13.95 5.03 3.47
C PRO A 48 13.81 4.72 4.96
N GLU A 49 12.84 5.33 5.63
CA GLU A 49 12.50 5.09 7.03
C GLU A 49 12.05 3.66 7.30
N TYR A 50 11.66 2.92 6.25
CA TYR A 50 11.23 1.53 6.38
C TYR A 50 12.39 0.54 6.29
N ARG A 51 13.58 0.97 5.89
CA ARG A 51 14.76 0.09 5.78
C ARG A 51 15.08 -0.62 7.09
N PRO A 52 15.16 0.06 8.24
CA PRO A 52 15.42 -0.64 9.50
C PRO A 52 14.33 -1.66 9.83
N VAL A 53 13.09 -1.40 9.45
CA VAL A 53 11.95 -2.28 9.73
C VAL A 53 12.09 -3.60 8.96
N VAL A 54 12.45 -3.54 7.68
CA VAL A 54 12.60 -4.75 6.84
C VAL A 54 13.93 -5.45 7.06
N GLU A 55 14.92 -4.77 7.61
CA GLU A 55 16.23 -5.35 7.92
C GLU A 55 16.22 -6.11 9.25
N ASP A 56 15.30 -5.78 10.16
CA ASP A 56 15.17 -6.44 11.46
C ASP A 56 13.69 -6.61 11.82
N LEU A 57 13.12 -7.75 11.46
CA LEU A 57 11.71 -8.05 11.70
C LEU A 57 11.37 -8.20 13.18
N GLU A 58 12.30 -8.64 14.01
CA GLU A 58 12.07 -8.75 15.46
C GLU A 58 11.92 -7.38 16.10
N ALA A 59 12.80 -6.44 15.75
CA ALA A 59 12.68 -5.07 16.20
C ALA A 59 11.41 -4.41 15.68
N ALA A 60 11.01 -4.72 14.46
CA ALA A 60 9.78 -4.22 13.85
C ALA A 60 8.54 -4.70 14.60
N ALA A 61 8.50 -5.97 15.00
CA ALA A 61 7.41 -6.54 15.79
C ALA A 61 7.27 -5.83 17.15
N ALA A 62 8.39 -5.56 17.80
CA ALA A 62 8.39 -4.80 19.06
C ALA A 62 7.87 -3.38 18.87
N PHE A 63 8.25 -2.73 17.77
CA PHE A 63 7.80 -1.39 17.44
C PHE A 63 6.28 -1.34 17.22
N GLU A 64 5.72 -2.32 16.50
CA GLU A 64 4.28 -2.41 16.26
C GLU A 64 3.49 -2.53 17.57
N THR A 65 4.00 -3.33 18.50
CA THR A 65 3.36 -3.52 19.79
C THR A 65 3.35 -2.22 20.61
N GLN A 66 4.39 -1.42 20.49
CA GLN A 66 4.52 -0.15 21.22
C GLN A 66 3.74 0.99 20.57
N ALA A 67 3.70 1.04 19.24
CA ALA A 67 3.08 2.14 18.51
C ALA A 67 1.54 2.13 18.57
N GLY A 68 0.93 0.97 18.79
CA GLY A 68 -0.51 0.86 19.12
C GLY A 68 -1.49 1.31 18.06
N GLY A 69 -1.08 1.70 16.87
CA GLY A 69 -1.96 2.23 15.85
C GLY A 69 -1.70 1.70 14.45
N ALA A 70 -2.78 1.34 13.74
CA ALA A 70 -2.72 0.88 12.36
C ALA A 70 -2.14 1.95 11.41
N ALA A 71 -2.37 3.24 11.70
CA ALA A 71 -1.92 4.36 10.87
C ALA A 71 -0.41 4.50 10.83
N GLU A 72 0.29 4.03 11.87
CA GLU A 72 1.74 4.13 11.97
C GLU A 72 2.45 2.82 11.64
N ASN A 73 1.71 1.78 11.24
CA ASN A 73 2.28 0.48 10.92
C ASN A 73 2.92 0.52 9.52
N PRO A 74 4.27 0.44 9.41
CA PRO A 74 4.93 0.51 8.10
C PRO A 74 4.54 -0.62 7.16
N PHE A 75 4.22 -1.80 7.68
CA PHE A 75 3.81 -2.93 6.84
C PHE A 75 2.43 -2.70 6.24
N LEU A 76 1.51 -2.08 6.98
CA LEU A 76 0.21 -1.70 6.44
C LEU A 76 0.37 -0.66 5.33
N HIS A 77 1.21 0.34 5.54
CA HIS A 77 1.48 1.36 4.54
C HIS A 77 2.08 0.75 3.27
N MET A 78 3.08 -0.12 3.41
CA MET A 78 3.66 -0.84 2.27
C MET A 78 2.62 -1.70 1.56
N GLY A 79 1.77 -2.40 2.31
CA GLY A 79 0.69 -3.21 1.75
C GLY A 79 -0.30 -2.40 0.93
N LEU A 80 -0.64 -1.20 1.39
CA LEU A 80 -1.51 -0.29 0.64
C LEU A 80 -0.86 0.18 -0.66
N HIS A 81 0.44 0.50 -0.63
CA HIS A 81 1.19 0.83 -1.86
C HIS A 81 1.11 -0.30 -2.87
N LEU A 82 1.38 -1.53 -2.43
CA LEU A 82 1.34 -2.70 -3.31
C LEU A 82 -0.06 -2.92 -3.88
N ALA A 83 -1.10 -2.80 -3.05
CA ALA A 83 -2.48 -2.96 -3.48
C ALA A 83 -2.84 -1.95 -4.57
N VAL A 84 -2.50 -0.68 -4.37
CA VAL A 84 -2.76 0.36 -5.36
C VAL A 84 -1.97 0.10 -6.65
N ARG A 85 -0.71 -0.28 -6.55
CA ARG A 85 0.11 -0.58 -7.73
C ARG A 85 -0.45 -1.75 -8.53
N GLU A 86 -0.93 -2.79 -7.86
CA GLU A 86 -1.61 -3.91 -8.52
C GLU A 86 -2.90 -3.44 -9.22
N GLN A 87 -3.69 -2.60 -8.57
CA GLN A 87 -4.90 -2.02 -9.15
C GLN A 87 -4.58 -1.23 -10.42
N LEU A 88 -3.55 -0.41 -10.37
CA LEU A 88 -3.12 0.40 -11.50
C LEU A 88 -2.58 -0.47 -12.65
N ALA A 89 -1.91 -1.57 -12.33
CA ALA A 89 -1.36 -2.47 -13.34
C ALA A 89 -2.44 -3.12 -14.19
N ILE A 90 -3.61 -3.42 -13.60
CA ILE A 90 -4.70 -4.14 -14.30
C ILE A 90 -5.95 -3.28 -14.48
N ASP A 91 -5.92 -2.02 -14.08
CA ASP A 91 -7.06 -1.10 -14.10
C ASP A 91 -8.29 -1.68 -13.38
N ARG A 92 -8.09 -2.10 -12.13
CA ARG A 92 -9.16 -2.63 -11.29
C ARG A 92 -9.16 -1.91 -9.94
N PRO A 93 -10.29 -1.34 -9.51
CA PRO A 93 -11.58 -1.27 -10.23
C PRO A 93 -11.48 -0.45 -11.51
N PRO A 94 -12.34 -0.70 -12.51
CA PRO A 94 -12.28 0.03 -13.79
C PRO A 94 -12.32 1.54 -13.60
N GLY A 95 -11.39 2.24 -14.22
CA GLY A 95 -11.28 3.71 -14.13
C GLY A 95 -10.24 4.18 -13.12
N ILE A 96 -9.61 3.28 -12.36
CA ILE A 96 -8.61 3.67 -11.35
C ILE A 96 -7.37 4.31 -11.99
N ARG A 97 -6.98 3.86 -13.18
CA ARG A 97 -5.86 4.48 -13.91
C ARG A 97 -6.14 5.92 -14.27
N ASP A 98 -7.34 6.20 -14.77
CA ASP A 98 -7.74 7.56 -15.15
C ASP A 98 -7.74 8.48 -13.92
N LEU A 99 -8.22 7.99 -12.80
CA LEU A 99 -8.19 8.74 -11.54
C LEU A 99 -6.76 9.01 -11.10
N HIS A 100 -5.87 8.05 -11.24
CA HIS A 100 -4.46 8.23 -10.91
C HIS A 100 -3.83 9.30 -11.80
N HIS A 101 -4.11 9.27 -13.12
CA HIS A 101 -3.61 10.28 -14.05
C HIS A 101 -4.12 11.68 -13.68
N THR A 102 -5.39 11.79 -13.32
CA THR A 102 -5.99 13.07 -12.91
C THR A 102 -5.32 13.59 -11.63
N LEU A 103 -5.12 12.72 -10.65
CA LEU A 103 -4.46 13.07 -9.39
C LEU A 103 -3.01 13.49 -9.65
N GLN A 104 -2.29 12.74 -10.47
CA GLN A 104 -0.91 13.06 -10.81
C GLN A 104 -0.78 14.41 -11.51
N ALA A 105 -1.69 14.70 -12.45
CA ALA A 105 -1.71 15.98 -13.15
C ALA A 105 -1.97 17.14 -12.19
N ARG A 106 -2.90 16.96 -11.25
CA ARG A 106 -3.28 18.00 -10.30
C ARG A 106 -2.24 18.22 -9.21
N LEU A 107 -1.67 17.14 -8.68
CA LEU A 107 -0.67 17.22 -7.62
C LEU A 107 0.74 17.46 -8.13
N GLY A 108 1.00 17.15 -9.41
CA GLY A 108 2.32 17.25 -10.00
C GLY A 108 3.29 16.16 -9.54
N ASP A 109 2.76 15.07 -8.96
CA ASP A 109 3.57 14.04 -8.32
C ASP A 109 2.85 12.69 -8.35
N ALA A 110 3.47 11.70 -8.98
CA ALA A 110 2.92 10.34 -9.08
C ALA A 110 2.83 9.65 -7.71
N HIS A 111 3.82 9.87 -6.85
CA HIS A 111 3.83 9.29 -5.50
C HIS A 111 2.72 9.88 -4.63
N GLY A 112 2.49 11.19 -4.73
CA GLY A 112 1.37 11.85 -4.07
C GLY A 112 0.02 11.35 -4.55
N ALA A 113 -0.10 11.09 -5.85
CA ALA A 113 -1.32 10.50 -6.44
C ALA A 113 -1.56 9.09 -5.89
N GLU A 114 -0.51 8.28 -5.80
CA GLU A 114 -0.60 6.93 -5.21
C GLU A 114 -1.05 7.01 -3.75
N HIS A 115 -0.48 7.92 -2.95
CA HIS A 115 -0.88 8.12 -1.56
C HIS A 115 -2.35 8.53 -1.43
N ALA A 116 -2.85 9.38 -2.31
CA ALA A 116 -4.25 9.78 -2.30
C ALA A 116 -5.18 8.58 -2.53
N LEU A 117 -4.81 7.70 -3.46
CA LEU A 117 -5.55 6.46 -3.68
C LEU A 117 -5.47 5.53 -2.49
N MET A 118 -4.30 5.44 -1.85
CA MET A 118 -4.11 4.62 -0.64
C MET A 118 -5.01 5.08 0.50
N GLU A 119 -5.15 6.38 0.70
CA GLU A 119 -6.04 6.93 1.73
C GLU A 119 -7.50 6.57 1.45
N ALA A 120 -7.94 6.67 0.20
CA ALA A 120 -9.29 6.28 -0.19
C ALA A 120 -9.50 4.78 0.02
N LEU A 121 -8.51 3.97 -0.34
CA LEU A 121 -8.57 2.53 -0.15
C LEU A 121 -8.62 2.16 1.33
N ALA A 122 -7.78 2.77 2.15
CA ALA A 122 -7.74 2.52 3.59
C ALA A 122 -9.10 2.83 4.24
N GLU A 123 -9.71 3.95 3.88
CA GLU A 123 -11.04 4.31 4.37
C GLU A 123 -12.10 3.30 3.94
N THR A 124 -12.05 2.87 2.69
CA THR A 124 -12.98 1.86 2.15
C THR A 124 -12.84 0.53 2.91
N LEU A 125 -11.61 0.09 3.15
CA LEU A 125 -11.33 -1.15 3.87
C LEU A 125 -11.79 -1.06 5.34
N TRP A 126 -11.54 0.08 5.98
CA TRP A 126 -11.96 0.32 7.36
C TRP A 126 -13.48 0.27 7.49
N GLN A 127 -14.20 0.91 6.59
CA GLN A 127 -15.66 0.90 6.59
C GLN A 127 -16.21 -0.51 6.35
N ALA A 128 -15.62 -1.25 5.42
CA ALA A 128 -16.01 -2.63 5.13
C ALA A 128 -15.85 -3.51 6.37
N GLN A 129 -14.74 -3.37 7.06
CA GLN A 129 -14.45 -4.14 8.26
C GLN A 129 -15.43 -3.78 9.39
N ARG A 130 -15.69 -2.49 9.59
CA ARG A 130 -16.64 -2.01 10.59
C ARG A 130 -18.05 -2.55 10.35
N ASP A 131 -18.49 -2.57 9.09
CA ASP A 131 -19.84 -2.96 8.69
C ASP A 131 -19.97 -4.46 8.43
N GLY A 132 -18.89 -5.23 8.54
CA GLY A 132 -18.89 -6.67 8.27
C GLY A 132 -19.22 -7.02 6.83
N ARG A 133 -18.81 -6.19 5.88
CA ARG A 133 -19.09 -6.36 4.45
C ARG A 133 -17.81 -6.43 3.65
N ALA A 134 -17.93 -6.93 2.42
CA ALA A 134 -16.85 -6.82 1.44
C ALA A 134 -16.61 -5.35 1.09
N PRO A 135 -15.36 -4.96 0.77
CA PRO A 135 -15.06 -3.60 0.34
C PRO A 135 -15.89 -3.21 -0.89
N ASP A 136 -16.43 -1.99 -0.87
CA ASP A 136 -17.28 -1.45 -1.94
C ASP A 136 -16.41 -0.67 -2.93
N GLU A 137 -16.19 -1.25 -4.11
CA GLU A 137 -15.38 -0.62 -5.15
C GLU A 137 -15.97 0.71 -5.65
N THR A 138 -17.30 0.80 -5.72
CA THR A 138 -17.97 2.04 -6.11
C THR A 138 -17.68 3.15 -5.11
N HIS A 139 -17.75 2.83 -3.83
CA HIS A 139 -17.45 3.79 -2.76
C HIS A 139 -15.99 4.21 -2.81
N TYR A 140 -15.09 3.29 -3.03
CA TYR A 140 -13.65 3.56 -3.19
C TYR A 140 -13.41 4.57 -4.32
N LEU A 141 -14.00 4.33 -5.50
CA LEU A 141 -13.88 5.24 -6.63
C LEU A 141 -14.47 6.62 -6.34
N GLN A 142 -15.59 6.67 -5.62
CA GLN A 142 -16.20 7.95 -5.21
C GLN A 142 -15.27 8.75 -4.29
N LEU A 143 -14.67 8.09 -3.30
CA LEU A 143 -13.71 8.73 -2.40
C LEU A 143 -12.49 9.22 -3.17
N ALA A 144 -11.98 8.42 -4.09
CA ALA A 144 -10.83 8.80 -4.92
C ALA A 144 -11.17 10.00 -5.82
N ARG A 145 -12.37 10.04 -6.39
CA ARG A 145 -12.82 11.18 -7.20
C ARG A 145 -12.94 12.45 -6.38
N ARG A 146 -13.44 12.36 -5.15
CA ARG A 146 -13.52 13.51 -4.24
C ARG A 146 -12.13 14.07 -3.94
N ARG A 147 -11.16 13.20 -3.71
CA ARG A 147 -9.78 13.60 -3.48
C ARG A 147 -9.19 14.27 -4.72
N ALA A 148 -9.49 13.75 -5.91
CA ALA A 148 -9.04 14.36 -7.16
C ALA A 148 -9.64 15.76 -7.34
N ALA A 149 -10.93 15.94 -7.03
CA ALA A 149 -11.61 17.22 -7.16
C ALA A 149 -11.07 18.27 -6.18
N SER A 150 -10.64 17.84 -4.99
CA SER A 150 -10.10 18.73 -3.96
C SER A 150 -8.57 18.85 -3.99
N ALA A 151 -7.90 18.10 -4.85
CA ALA A 151 -6.44 18.08 -4.91
C ALA A 151 -5.90 19.44 -5.39
N ARG A 152 -4.88 19.92 -4.69
CA ARG A 152 -4.20 21.18 -5.06
C ARG A 152 -2.71 20.88 -5.27
N PRO A 153 -2.09 21.50 -6.26
CA PRO A 153 -0.65 21.35 -6.45
C PRO A 153 0.09 21.78 -5.19
N ARG A 154 1.13 21.03 -4.84
CA ARG A 154 2.05 21.47 -3.81
C ARG A 154 2.83 22.65 -4.37
N GLY A 155 2.68 23.78 -3.67
CA GLY A 155 3.39 25.00 -4.02
C GLY A 155 4.87 24.92 -3.73
#